data_39b8bdeb53b4c7d0ef1ccfe43ca704ca
#
_entry.id   39b8bdeb53b4c7d0ef1ccfe43ca704ca
#
_cell.length_a   1.000
_cell.length_b   1.000
_cell.length_c   1.000
_cell.angle_alpha   90.00
_cell.angle_beta   90.00
_cell.angle_gamma   90.00
#
_symmetry.space_group_name_H-M   'P 1'
#
loop_
_entity.id
_entity.type
_entity.pdbx_description
1 polymer ?
#
loop_
_entity_poly.entity_id
_entity_poly.type
_entity_poly.pdbx_seq_one_letter_code
_entity_poly.pdbx_strand_id
1 'polypeptide(L)'
;MRRLRPWALVLGGLLCAAAAAAAAGPPRSYPHSAVLDGAAAYRLRWGRRGSALAFRLEVRTRGYVGFGLSASGGMASADIVVGGVERGQPYLQDYFTDENRVLKKDPQQDYHLEYAMENSTHTILAFSRELHTCDTNDKSITESTVRVIWAYHHKDMGEAGQNYHGSNRGTKSLRLLNPEKEEEVLSASLPYFDLTNKDVPVPDKDTTYWCQMFKIPVQHEKHHVTKVEPLIQKGHENLVHHILLYQCSSNLNDSVLDYGHECYHPNMPDSFLTCETVIFAWAIGGEGFTYPPHVGLSIGTAADPQFVLMEVHYDNPSYTEGLIDNSGLRLIYTPVIRKYDAGVIEAGLWVSLFHNIPPGMPEFVSEGHCTLECLEEALGAERPAGIHVFAVLLHAHLAGRAIRMRHFHNGEEQKLLAYDDEFDFNFQEFQYLKEERTILPGDNLITECHYSTVDRIRMTWGGLSTRNEMCLSYLLYYPRINLTRCASIPDIMEQLQFIGVKEIYRPVRQVYENVYEYVTWPFIIKSPKQYKNLSFMDAMNKFKWSRSEGVSYNELVLKLPVNVRCSKTDNAEWSIQGMTALPPEIERPYKTEPVICSSCSCLHCSLFLTLLFVVHVTASTIGSIGPFV
;
A
#
# COMPACT_ATOMS: atom_id res chain seq x y z
N MET A 1 21.90 -77.45 35.33
CA MET A 1 21.14 -77.55 36.60
C MET A 1 20.26 -76.33 36.76
N ARG A 2 18.93 -76.56 36.67
CA ARG A 2 17.87 -76.13 37.54
C ARG A 2 17.81 -74.61 37.84
N ARG A 3 16.73 -73.79 37.74
CA ARG A 3 15.25 -74.00 37.60
C ARG A 3 14.68 -72.61 37.35
N LEU A 4 13.77 -72.39 36.42
CA LEU A 4 12.32 -72.13 36.56
C LEU A 4 11.86 -71.01 37.55
N ARG A 5 11.33 -69.91 37.00
CA ARG A 5 10.05 -69.21 37.10
C ARG A 5 9.45 -68.92 38.54
N PRO A 6 8.51 -67.98 38.74
CA PRO A 6 7.47 -67.47 37.86
C PRO A 6 7.06 -65.96 37.97
N TRP A 7 6.30 -65.50 37.04
CA TRP A 7 5.17 -64.56 36.99
C TRP A 7 4.80 -63.68 38.24
N ALA A 8 4.69 -62.37 38.00
CA ALA A 8 3.69 -61.54 38.64
C ALA A 8 3.19 -60.46 37.66
N LEU A 9 1.99 -60.66 37.14
CA LEU A 9 1.12 -59.64 36.60
C LEU A 9 0.64 -58.79 37.78
N VAL A 10 0.87 -57.46 37.72
CA VAL A 10 0.14 -56.51 38.54
C VAL A 10 -0.49 -55.48 37.60
N LEU A 11 -1.80 -55.56 37.52
CA LEU A 11 -2.66 -54.46 37.07
C LEU A 11 -2.36 -53.22 37.87
N GLY A 12 -1.90 -52.18 37.23
CA GLY A 12 -1.82 -50.81 37.82
C GLY A 12 -2.71 -49.92 36.98
N GLY A 13 -3.87 -49.66 37.54
CA GLY A 13 -4.93 -48.88 36.92
C GLY A 13 -4.56 -47.46 36.59
N LEU A 14 -5.26 -46.98 35.59
CA LEU A 14 -5.42 -45.57 35.22
C LEU A 14 -5.55 -44.63 36.44
N LEU A 15 -4.67 -43.66 36.46
CA LEU A 15 -4.94 -42.34 37.03
C LEU A 15 -4.27 -41.31 36.12
N CYS A 16 -4.95 -40.96 35.01
CA CYS A 16 -4.72 -39.71 34.31
C CYS A 16 -5.29 -38.59 35.19
N ALA A 17 -4.50 -38.14 36.14
CA ALA A 17 -4.74 -36.85 36.78
C ALA A 17 -4.30 -35.79 35.80
N ALA A 18 -5.25 -35.15 35.12
CA ALA A 18 -5.04 -33.95 34.35
C ALA A 18 -4.65 -32.81 35.30
N ALA A 19 -3.36 -32.70 35.60
CA ALA A 19 -2.80 -31.48 36.15
C ALA A 19 -2.56 -30.52 34.99
N ALA A 20 -3.58 -29.73 34.67
CA ALA A 20 -3.41 -28.52 33.86
C ALA A 20 -2.64 -27.51 34.71
N ALA A 21 -1.33 -27.70 34.83
CA ALA A 21 -0.41 -26.66 35.23
C ALA A 21 -0.34 -25.69 34.06
N ALA A 22 -1.03 -24.56 34.18
CA ALA A 22 -0.79 -23.40 33.35
C ALA A 22 0.68 -22.98 33.55
N ALA A 23 1.58 -23.54 32.78
CA ALA A 23 2.92 -23.01 32.62
C ALA A 23 2.76 -21.62 32.01
N ALA A 24 2.95 -20.56 32.82
CA ALA A 24 3.13 -19.22 32.33
C ALA A 24 4.36 -19.25 31.39
N GLY A 25 4.11 -19.36 30.09
CA GLY A 25 5.14 -19.20 29.08
C GLY A 25 5.76 -17.81 29.19
N PRO A 26 6.95 -17.58 28.58
CA PRO A 26 7.59 -16.28 28.61
C PRO A 26 6.60 -15.21 28.15
N PRO A 27 6.74 -13.94 28.63
CA PRO A 27 5.82 -12.87 28.29
C PRO A 27 5.69 -12.79 26.76
N ARG A 28 4.48 -12.97 26.26
CA ARG A 28 4.19 -13.04 24.84
C ARG A 28 4.41 -11.65 24.24
N SER A 29 5.34 -11.53 23.31
CA SER A 29 5.61 -10.27 22.62
C SER A 29 4.46 -9.95 21.65
N TYR A 30 3.90 -8.75 21.78
CA TYR A 30 2.98 -8.13 20.83
C TYR A 30 3.65 -6.83 20.36
N PRO A 31 4.55 -6.90 19.38
CA PRO A 31 5.36 -5.75 18.95
C PRO A 31 4.53 -4.64 18.33
N HIS A 32 3.34 -4.98 17.81
CA HIS A 32 2.47 -4.01 17.16
C HIS A 32 1.28 -3.66 18.04
N SER A 33 0.81 -2.40 17.96
CA SER A 33 -0.38 -1.96 18.66
C SER A 33 -1.11 -0.86 17.89
N ALA A 34 -2.45 -0.83 18.02
CA ALA A 34 -3.29 0.23 17.49
C ALA A 34 -4.44 0.54 18.45
N VAL A 35 -4.83 1.80 18.53
CA VAL A 35 -6.09 2.23 19.10
C VAL A 35 -7.10 2.27 17.96
N LEU A 36 -8.21 1.53 18.11
CA LEU A 36 -9.18 1.35 17.03
C LEU A 36 -10.31 2.39 17.07
N ASP A 37 -10.54 3.04 18.20
CA ASP A 37 -11.59 4.04 18.40
C ASP A 37 -11.04 5.38 18.90
N GLY A 38 -11.71 6.48 18.57
CA GLY A 38 -11.31 7.83 18.97
C GLY A 38 -11.38 8.09 20.49
N ALA A 39 -12.09 7.25 21.26
CA ALA A 39 -12.20 7.34 22.72
C ALA A 39 -11.15 6.51 23.47
N ALA A 40 -10.24 5.85 22.75
CA ALA A 40 -9.25 4.91 23.27
C ALA A 40 -9.86 3.82 24.17
N ALA A 41 -11.10 3.43 23.88
CA ALA A 41 -11.81 2.37 24.60
C ALA A 41 -11.51 0.98 24.04
N TYR A 42 -11.01 0.89 22.81
CA TYR A 42 -10.66 -0.35 22.14
C TYR A 42 -9.21 -0.33 21.67
N ARG A 43 -8.36 -1.14 22.30
CA ARG A 43 -6.94 -1.29 21.94
C ARG A 43 -6.67 -2.70 21.42
N LEU A 44 -6.06 -2.77 20.25
CA LEU A 44 -5.53 -3.98 19.61
C LEU A 44 -4.02 -4.03 19.81
N ARG A 45 -3.49 -5.21 20.15
CA ARG A 45 -2.07 -5.55 20.03
C ARG A 45 -1.94 -6.86 19.28
N TRP A 46 -0.87 -7.01 18.47
CA TRP A 46 -0.67 -8.24 17.73
C TRP A 46 0.81 -8.52 17.48
N GLY A 47 1.09 -9.77 17.09
CA GLY A 47 2.43 -10.21 16.72
C GLY A 47 2.40 -11.56 16.02
N ARG A 48 3.37 -11.75 15.13
CA ARG A 48 3.49 -12.98 14.33
C ARG A 48 4.08 -14.13 15.15
N ARG A 49 3.57 -15.36 14.94
CA ARG A 49 4.05 -16.61 15.55
C ARG A 49 4.12 -17.71 14.48
N GLY A 50 5.21 -17.76 13.75
CA GLY A 50 5.33 -18.72 12.63
C GLY A 50 4.31 -18.42 11.53
N SER A 51 3.40 -19.38 11.28
CA SER A 51 2.29 -19.28 10.31
C SER A 51 1.04 -18.61 10.87
N ALA A 52 1.00 -18.29 12.18
CA ALA A 52 -0.14 -17.69 12.85
C ALA A 52 0.12 -16.23 13.27
N LEU A 53 -0.96 -15.47 13.51
CA LEU A 53 -0.97 -14.22 14.25
C LEU A 53 -1.62 -14.42 15.61
N ALA A 54 -1.01 -13.82 16.62
CA ALA A 54 -1.60 -13.69 17.94
C ALA A 54 -2.12 -12.27 18.15
N PHE A 55 -3.31 -12.15 18.68
CA PHE A 55 -4.02 -10.91 18.96
C PHE A 55 -4.30 -10.77 20.44
N ARG A 56 -4.26 -9.53 20.92
CA ARG A 56 -4.70 -9.16 22.26
C ARG A 56 -5.54 -7.91 22.19
N LEU A 57 -6.79 -8.02 22.61
CA LEU A 57 -7.76 -6.95 22.72
C LEU A 57 -7.85 -6.49 24.16
N GLU A 58 -7.82 -5.17 24.39
CA GLU A 58 -8.08 -4.53 25.67
C GLU A 58 -9.22 -3.53 25.46
N VAL A 59 -10.42 -3.86 25.93
CA VAL A 59 -11.64 -3.11 25.62
C VAL A 59 -12.34 -2.64 26.89
N ARG A 60 -12.69 -1.36 26.95
CA ARG A 60 -13.38 -0.75 28.09
C ARG A 60 -14.87 -1.12 28.11
N THR A 61 -15.13 -2.39 28.37
CA THR A 61 -16.46 -3.00 28.53
C THR A 61 -16.40 -4.16 29.51
N ARG A 62 -17.57 -4.64 29.93
CA ARG A 62 -17.75 -5.85 30.73
C ARG A 62 -18.70 -6.85 30.08
N GLY A 63 -18.94 -6.74 28.81
CA GLY A 63 -19.68 -7.68 28.02
C GLY A 63 -18.84 -8.16 26.83
N TYR A 64 -19.48 -8.50 25.72
CA TYR A 64 -18.76 -9.07 24.60
C TYR A 64 -17.89 -8.07 23.87
N VAL A 65 -16.84 -8.60 23.28
CA VAL A 65 -15.91 -7.94 22.37
C VAL A 65 -15.94 -8.66 21.03
N GLY A 66 -16.21 -7.93 19.95
CA GLY A 66 -16.15 -8.41 18.56
C GLY A 66 -14.95 -7.82 17.85
N PHE A 67 -14.25 -8.66 17.09
CA PHE A 67 -13.15 -8.31 16.21
C PHE A 67 -13.36 -9.02 14.88
N GLY A 68 -13.01 -8.38 13.75
CA GLY A 68 -13.17 -9.05 12.46
C GLY A 68 -12.31 -8.46 11.35
N LEU A 69 -12.21 -9.21 10.27
CA LEU A 69 -11.51 -8.86 9.04
C LEU A 69 -12.53 -8.67 7.93
N SER A 70 -12.47 -7.56 7.22
CA SER A 70 -13.47 -7.19 6.21
C SER A 70 -12.83 -6.59 4.96
N ALA A 71 -13.25 -7.02 3.79
CA ALA A 71 -12.81 -6.41 2.54
C ALA A 71 -13.43 -5.01 2.31
N SER A 72 -14.67 -4.80 2.82
CA SER A 72 -15.41 -3.54 2.63
C SER A 72 -15.29 -2.55 3.79
N GLY A 73 -14.65 -2.94 4.91
CA GLY A 73 -14.67 -2.18 6.17
C GLY A 73 -16.02 -2.21 6.91
N GLY A 74 -16.95 -3.04 6.48
CA GLY A 74 -18.27 -3.25 7.08
C GLY A 74 -18.59 -4.71 7.32
N MET A 75 -19.85 -4.96 7.72
CA MET A 75 -20.31 -6.32 8.08
C MET A 75 -20.56 -7.24 6.86
N ALA A 76 -20.56 -6.73 5.62
CA ALA A 76 -20.81 -7.58 4.45
C ALA A 76 -19.61 -8.47 4.17
N SER A 77 -19.83 -9.80 4.07
CA SER A 77 -18.81 -10.81 3.78
C SER A 77 -17.57 -10.68 4.67
N ALA A 78 -17.78 -10.45 5.96
CA ALA A 78 -16.73 -10.30 6.97
C ALA A 78 -16.51 -11.61 7.74
N ASP A 79 -15.28 -11.84 8.13
CA ASP A 79 -14.79 -12.87 9.03
C ASP A 79 -14.70 -12.28 10.44
N ILE A 80 -15.38 -12.85 11.42
CA ILE A 80 -15.63 -12.19 12.72
C ILE A 80 -15.47 -13.16 13.86
N VAL A 81 -14.75 -12.74 14.88
CA VAL A 81 -14.66 -13.46 16.16
C VAL A 81 -15.32 -12.64 17.27
N VAL A 82 -16.10 -13.29 18.12
CA VAL A 82 -16.73 -12.67 19.30
C VAL A 82 -16.35 -13.45 20.54
N GLY A 83 -15.92 -12.73 21.58
CA GLY A 83 -15.53 -13.34 22.85
C GLY A 83 -15.74 -12.43 24.06
N GLY A 84 -15.52 -13.01 25.23
CA GLY A 84 -15.66 -12.33 26.50
C GLY A 84 -15.57 -13.30 27.70
N VAL A 85 -16.16 -12.91 28.82
CA VAL A 85 -16.25 -13.72 30.05
C VAL A 85 -17.69 -13.72 30.56
N GLU A 86 -18.45 -14.77 30.25
CA GLU A 86 -19.83 -14.92 30.71
C GLU A 86 -19.87 -15.75 31.99
N ARG A 87 -20.45 -15.21 33.06
CA ARG A 87 -20.56 -15.89 34.38
C ARG A 87 -19.23 -16.45 34.89
N GLY A 88 -18.13 -15.75 34.65
CA GLY A 88 -16.77 -16.15 35.02
C GLY A 88 -16.13 -17.21 34.12
N GLN A 89 -16.77 -17.61 33.03
CA GLN A 89 -16.24 -18.54 32.04
C GLN A 89 -15.81 -17.81 30.79
N PRO A 90 -14.54 -17.93 30.35
CA PRO A 90 -14.05 -17.41 29.09
C PRO A 90 -14.74 -18.08 27.91
N TYR A 91 -15.06 -17.30 26.86
CA TYR A 91 -15.56 -17.83 25.61
C TYR A 91 -14.97 -17.09 24.43
N LEU A 92 -14.90 -17.78 23.28
CA LEU A 92 -14.54 -17.26 21.96
C LEU A 92 -15.31 -18.06 20.92
N GLN A 93 -15.94 -17.38 19.98
CA GLN A 93 -16.72 -18.03 18.93
C GLN A 93 -16.41 -17.36 17.61
N ASP A 94 -16.20 -18.19 16.60
CA ASP A 94 -15.98 -17.78 15.22
C ASP A 94 -17.30 -17.66 14.47
N TYR A 95 -17.40 -16.59 13.67
CA TYR A 95 -18.56 -16.23 12.86
C TYR A 95 -18.12 -15.67 11.52
N PHE A 96 -18.98 -15.80 10.54
CA PHE A 96 -18.90 -15.05 9.29
C PHE A 96 -20.21 -14.34 8.98
N THR A 97 -20.18 -13.40 8.06
CA THR A 97 -21.38 -12.74 7.56
C THR A 97 -21.51 -12.92 6.06
N ASP A 98 -22.75 -13.04 5.60
CA ASP A 98 -23.05 -13.02 4.17
C ASP A 98 -23.10 -11.57 3.62
N GLU A 99 -23.38 -11.43 2.32
CA GLU A 99 -23.54 -10.12 1.64
C GLU A 99 -24.66 -9.27 2.25
N ASN A 100 -25.67 -9.92 2.87
CA ASN A 100 -26.78 -9.25 3.57
C ASN A 100 -26.45 -8.86 5.01
N ARG A 101 -25.19 -9.06 5.45
CA ARG A 101 -24.69 -8.73 6.81
C ARG A 101 -25.30 -9.59 7.91
N VAL A 102 -25.80 -10.77 7.57
CA VAL A 102 -26.36 -11.70 8.57
C VAL A 102 -25.24 -12.46 9.23
N LEU A 103 -25.10 -12.31 10.56
CA LEU A 103 -24.10 -13.02 11.36
C LEU A 103 -24.47 -14.49 11.49
N LYS A 104 -23.56 -15.38 11.11
CA LYS A 104 -23.69 -16.83 11.16
C LYS A 104 -22.51 -17.42 11.89
N LYS A 105 -22.79 -18.36 12.81
CA LYS A 105 -21.71 -19.10 13.48
C LYS A 105 -21.00 -19.98 12.45
N ASP A 106 -19.66 -19.90 12.43
CA ASP A 106 -18.89 -20.73 11.55
C ASP A 106 -18.88 -22.19 12.02
N PRO A 107 -19.15 -23.17 11.14
CA PRO A 107 -18.98 -24.58 11.47
C PRO A 107 -17.54 -24.96 11.84
N GLN A 108 -16.55 -24.33 11.19
CA GLN A 108 -15.13 -24.45 11.49
C GLN A 108 -14.74 -23.28 12.41
N GLN A 109 -13.98 -23.57 13.45
CA GLN A 109 -13.60 -22.58 14.47
C GLN A 109 -12.09 -22.39 14.40
N ASP A 110 -11.62 -21.38 13.71
CA ASP A 110 -10.21 -21.15 13.37
C ASP A 110 -9.51 -20.17 14.33
N TYR A 111 -10.27 -19.48 15.17
CA TYR A 111 -9.73 -18.63 16.23
C TYR A 111 -9.56 -19.40 17.54
N HIS A 112 -8.33 -19.47 18.03
CA HIS A 112 -7.97 -20.24 19.22
C HIS A 112 -7.81 -19.33 20.43
N LEU A 113 -8.75 -19.45 21.40
CA LEU A 113 -8.70 -18.71 22.65
C LEU A 113 -7.44 -19.08 23.45
N GLU A 114 -6.64 -18.10 23.81
CA GLU A 114 -5.49 -18.26 24.68
C GLU A 114 -5.82 -17.93 26.14
N TYR A 115 -6.46 -16.78 26.36
CA TYR A 115 -7.10 -16.43 27.63
C TYR A 115 -8.12 -15.31 27.45
N ALA A 116 -9.08 -15.23 28.38
CA ALA A 116 -9.93 -14.06 28.54
C ALA A 116 -10.03 -13.69 30.02
N MET A 117 -10.08 -12.41 30.32
CA MET A 117 -10.18 -11.88 31.68
C MET A 117 -11.05 -10.63 31.68
N GLU A 118 -11.91 -10.51 32.67
CA GLU A 118 -12.68 -9.32 32.93
C GLU A 118 -12.31 -8.74 34.31
N ASN A 119 -12.05 -7.44 34.36
CA ASN A 119 -11.87 -6.69 35.60
C ASN A 119 -13.02 -5.69 35.81
N SER A 120 -12.87 -4.75 36.76
CA SER A 120 -13.92 -3.77 37.07
C SER A 120 -14.30 -2.86 35.89
N THR A 121 -13.44 -2.73 34.84
CA THR A 121 -13.60 -1.73 33.77
C THR A 121 -13.39 -2.30 32.37
N HIS A 122 -12.61 -3.37 32.21
CA HIS A 122 -12.19 -3.87 30.92
C HIS A 122 -12.37 -5.37 30.78
N THR A 123 -12.69 -5.80 29.58
CA THR A 123 -12.50 -7.16 29.06
C THR A 123 -11.21 -7.23 28.28
N ILE A 124 -10.36 -8.21 28.62
CA ILE A 124 -9.11 -8.51 27.92
C ILE A 124 -9.28 -9.88 27.29
N LEU A 125 -9.03 -9.95 25.98
CA LEU A 125 -9.19 -11.16 25.18
C LEU A 125 -7.91 -11.41 24.40
N ALA A 126 -7.31 -12.59 24.51
CA ALA A 126 -6.16 -13.00 23.73
C ALA A 126 -6.44 -14.30 23.00
N PHE A 127 -6.15 -14.31 21.72
CA PHE A 127 -6.39 -15.43 20.82
C PHE A 127 -5.36 -15.44 19.69
N SER A 128 -5.29 -16.54 18.98
CA SER A 128 -4.46 -16.69 17.78
C SER A 128 -5.25 -17.32 16.64
N ARG A 129 -4.75 -17.11 15.42
CA ARG A 129 -5.31 -17.64 14.19
C ARG A 129 -4.21 -17.83 13.15
N GLU A 130 -4.30 -18.90 12.34
CA GLU A 130 -3.42 -19.08 11.19
C GLU A 130 -3.62 -17.96 10.15
N LEU A 131 -2.56 -17.61 9.42
CA LEU A 131 -2.64 -16.61 8.34
C LEU A 131 -3.61 -17.05 7.24
N HIS A 132 -3.62 -18.36 6.96
CA HIS A 132 -4.50 -19.02 5.99
C HIS A 132 -5.15 -20.21 6.67
N THR A 133 -6.43 -20.12 6.98
CA THR A 133 -7.21 -21.16 7.66
C THR A 133 -7.67 -22.25 6.71
N CYS A 134 -7.67 -21.97 5.40
CA CYS A 134 -8.26 -22.84 4.38
C CYS A 134 -9.79 -23.01 4.50
N ASP A 135 -10.43 -22.20 5.32
CA ASP A 135 -11.88 -22.02 5.31
C ASP A 135 -12.25 -20.94 4.29
N THR A 136 -13.29 -21.20 3.50
CA THR A 136 -13.79 -20.26 2.48
C THR A 136 -14.56 -19.08 3.04
N ASN A 137 -15.02 -19.17 4.29
CA ASN A 137 -15.69 -18.09 5.00
C ASN A 137 -14.70 -17.09 5.61
N ASP A 138 -13.46 -17.52 5.80
CA ASP A 138 -12.40 -16.75 6.41
C ASP A 138 -11.65 -15.84 5.44
N LYS A 139 -11.13 -14.75 5.94
CA LYS A 139 -10.23 -13.87 5.21
C LYS A 139 -8.78 -14.26 5.45
N SER A 140 -8.04 -14.55 4.40
CA SER A 140 -6.59 -14.75 4.48
C SER A 140 -5.90 -13.46 4.92
N ILE A 141 -4.91 -13.57 5.81
CA ILE A 141 -4.09 -12.45 6.26
C ILE A 141 -2.82 -12.43 5.41
N THR A 142 -2.67 -11.40 4.60
CA THR A 142 -1.55 -11.19 3.66
C THR A 142 -0.76 -9.93 4.04
N GLU A 143 0.22 -9.56 3.22
CA GLU A 143 0.98 -8.31 3.38
C GLU A 143 0.17 -7.07 2.92
N SER A 144 -1.01 -7.27 2.33
CA SER A 144 -1.93 -6.20 1.92
C SER A 144 -2.59 -5.52 3.12
N THR A 145 -3.20 -4.38 2.88
CA THR A 145 -4.06 -3.69 3.83
C THR A 145 -5.22 -4.57 4.28
N VAL A 146 -5.50 -4.58 5.56
CA VAL A 146 -6.63 -5.29 6.16
C VAL A 146 -7.54 -4.28 6.83
N ARG A 147 -8.81 -4.26 6.49
CA ARG A 147 -9.81 -3.46 7.19
C ARG A 147 -10.30 -4.24 8.39
N VAL A 148 -9.76 -3.90 9.56
CA VAL A 148 -10.20 -4.45 10.84
C VAL A 148 -11.52 -3.79 11.23
N ILE A 149 -12.55 -4.59 11.45
CA ILE A 149 -13.81 -4.13 12.05
C ILE A 149 -13.86 -4.52 13.52
N TRP A 150 -14.44 -3.67 14.33
CA TRP A 150 -14.55 -3.88 15.78
C TRP A 150 -15.92 -3.48 16.30
N ALA A 151 -16.35 -4.18 17.35
CA ALA A 151 -17.57 -3.84 18.08
C ALA A 151 -17.46 -4.28 19.54
N TYR A 152 -18.23 -3.66 20.43
CA TYR A 152 -18.40 -4.13 21.80
C TYR A 152 -19.75 -3.71 22.37
N HIS A 153 -20.16 -4.41 23.42
CA HIS A 153 -21.37 -4.08 24.18
C HIS A 153 -21.13 -4.30 25.67
N HIS A 154 -21.90 -3.63 26.55
CA HIS A 154 -21.74 -3.73 27.99
C HIS A 154 -22.34 -5.01 28.62
N LYS A 155 -23.02 -5.83 27.81
CA LYS A 155 -23.56 -7.15 28.17
C LYS A 155 -23.00 -8.17 27.18
N ASP A 156 -22.93 -9.43 27.62
CA ASP A 156 -22.60 -10.53 26.71
C ASP A 156 -23.64 -10.69 25.61
N MET A 157 -23.28 -11.43 24.54
CA MET A 157 -24.07 -11.48 23.32
C MET A 157 -25.50 -12.02 23.54
N GLY A 158 -25.69 -12.89 24.51
CA GLY A 158 -26.95 -13.53 24.81
C GLY A 158 -27.35 -14.61 23.80
N GLU A 159 -28.43 -15.35 24.08
CA GLU A 159 -28.98 -16.29 23.09
C GLU A 159 -29.46 -15.55 21.85
N ALA A 160 -29.10 -16.02 20.65
CA ALA A 160 -29.48 -15.48 19.36
C ALA A 160 -29.01 -14.03 19.05
N GLY A 161 -27.91 -13.55 19.65
CA GLY A 161 -27.35 -12.24 19.30
C GLY A 161 -28.22 -11.05 19.70
N GLN A 162 -28.97 -11.14 20.80
CA GLN A 162 -29.95 -10.16 21.24
C GLN A 162 -29.35 -8.79 21.58
N ASN A 163 -28.06 -8.71 21.91
CA ASN A 163 -27.41 -7.48 22.34
C ASN A 163 -26.63 -6.85 21.17
N TYR A 164 -27.31 -6.04 20.36
CA TYR A 164 -26.69 -5.31 19.26
C TYR A 164 -25.76 -4.20 19.78
N HIS A 165 -24.57 -4.08 19.20
CA HIS A 165 -23.51 -3.16 19.62
C HIS A 165 -23.85 -1.65 19.50
N GLY A 166 -24.92 -1.28 18.79
CA GLY A 166 -25.31 0.13 18.59
C GLY A 166 -24.22 0.93 17.87
N SER A 167 -23.83 2.06 18.45
CA SER A 167 -22.75 2.94 17.96
C SER A 167 -21.35 2.49 18.36
N ASN A 168 -21.21 1.51 19.27
CA ASN A 168 -19.90 1.01 19.74
C ASN A 168 -19.30 0.06 18.70
N ARG A 169 -19.00 0.57 17.54
CA ARG A 169 -18.44 -0.16 16.39
C ARG A 169 -17.65 0.78 15.49
N GLY A 170 -16.77 0.22 14.72
CA GLY A 170 -16.03 0.96 13.72
C GLY A 170 -15.16 0.07 12.86
N THR A 171 -14.38 0.73 12.02
CA THR A 171 -13.37 0.11 11.16
C THR A 171 -12.07 0.89 11.25
N LYS A 172 -10.96 0.18 11.05
CA LYS A 172 -9.64 0.77 10.89
C LYS A 172 -8.82 -0.08 9.94
N SER A 173 -8.21 0.55 8.96
CA SER A 173 -7.28 -0.11 8.05
C SER A 173 -5.92 -0.22 8.71
N LEU A 174 -5.27 -1.38 8.60
CA LEU A 174 -4.00 -1.74 9.19
C LEU A 174 -3.23 -2.69 8.27
N ARG A 175 -1.91 -2.75 8.43
CA ARG A 175 -1.06 -3.81 7.91
C ARG A 175 -0.65 -4.74 9.04
N LEU A 176 -1.19 -5.96 9.05
CA LEU A 176 -0.96 -6.92 10.14
C LEU A 176 0.38 -7.65 10.03
N LEU A 177 1.00 -7.70 8.83
CA LEU A 177 2.26 -8.38 8.56
C LEU A 177 3.44 -7.43 8.30
N ASN A 178 3.36 -6.18 8.75
CA ASN A 178 4.50 -5.27 8.68
C ASN A 178 5.73 -5.90 9.36
N PRO A 179 6.94 -5.71 8.81
CA PRO A 179 8.16 -6.06 9.52
C PRO A 179 8.23 -5.37 10.89
N GLU A 180 8.78 -6.06 11.88
CA GLU A 180 9.11 -5.41 13.14
C GLU A 180 10.08 -4.26 12.83
N LYS A 181 9.72 -3.04 13.25
CA LYS A 181 10.64 -1.91 13.14
C LYS A 181 11.79 -2.18 14.12
N GLU A 182 13.02 -2.22 13.61
CA GLU A 182 14.17 -2.10 14.50
C GLU A 182 14.05 -0.72 15.17
N GLU A 183 13.56 -0.70 16.41
CA GLU A 183 13.66 0.50 17.23
C GLU A 183 15.14 0.75 17.48
N GLU A 184 15.75 1.56 16.61
CA GLU A 184 16.96 2.24 17.02
C GLU A 184 16.60 2.98 18.31
N VAL A 185 17.26 2.65 19.42
CA VAL A 185 17.15 3.40 20.65
C VAL A 185 17.75 4.77 20.35
N LEU A 186 17.01 5.57 19.60
CA LEU A 186 17.33 6.96 19.35
C LEU A 186 17.34 7.60 20.72
N SER A 187 18.53 8.01 21.17
CA SER A 187 18.68 8.66 22.46
C SER A 187 17.63 9.77 22.52
N ALA A 188 16.93 9.90 23.65
CA ALA A 188 15.80 10.81 23.85
C ALA A 188 16.11 12.31 23.65
N SER A 189 17.21 12.66 23.00
CA SER A 189 17.77 14.00 22.86
C SER A 189 18.24 14.35 21.44
N LEU A 190 17.79 13.65 20.38
CA LEU A 190 18.14 14.07 19.03
C LEU A 190 17.51 15.43 18.69
N PRO A 191 18.23 16.33 18.00
CA PRO A 191 17.66 17.57 17.53
C PRO A 191 16.60 17.33 16.46
N TYR A 192 15.65 18.25 16.38
CA TYR A 192 14.59 18.25 15.39
C TYR A 192 14.24 19.67 14.95
N PHE A 193 13.53 19.79 13.85
CA PHE A 193 12.82 21.00 13.45
C PHE A 193 11.45 20.64 12.88
N ASP A 194 10.53 21.58 13.00
CA ASP A 194 9.16 21.43 12.55
C ASP A 194 8.90 22.29 11.32
N LEU A 195 8.27 21.70 10.32
CA LEU A 195 7.73 22.36 9.15
C LEU A 195 6.20 22.30 9.28
N THR A 196 5.57 23.37 9.75
CA THR A 196 4.14 23.41 10.03
C THR A 196 3.49 24.62 9.39
N ASN A 197 2.28 24.43 8.88
CA ASN A 197 1.41 25.52 8.47
C ASN A 197 1.15 26.47 9.65
N LYS A 198 0.82 27.72 9.34
CA LYS A 198 0.49 28.74 10.34
C LYS A 198 -0.87 29.35 9.99
N ASP A 199 -1.89 28.98 10.77
CA ASP A 199 -3.25 29.50 10.69
C ASP A 199 -3.83 29.50 9.27
N VAL A 200 -3.62 28.39 8.54
CA VAL A 200 -4.10 28.25 7.17
C VAL A 200 -5.62 28.13 7.16
N PRO A 201 -6.34 29.07 6.52
CA PRO A 201 -7.77 28.94 6.32
C PRO A 201 -8.05 27.89 5.25
N VAL A 202 -8.58 26.73 5.67
CA VAL A 202 -8.95 25.67 4.73
C VAL A 202 -10.27 26.03 4.06
N PRO A 203 -10.31 26.14 2.72
CA PRO A 203 -11.55 26.46 2.00
C PRO A 203 -12.64 25.42 2.18
N ASP A 204 -13.90 25.83 2.05
CA ASP A 204 -15.10 24.99 1.99
C ASP A 204 -15.24 24.26 0.65
N LYS A 205 -14.16 23.61 0.21
CA LYS A 205 -14.06 22.83 -1.01
C LYS A 205 -13.83 21.36 -0.69
N ASP A 206 -14.35 20.47 -1.51
CA ASP A 206 -14.14 19.02 -1.43
C ASP A 206 -12.65 18.64 -1.30
N THR A 207 -11.80 19.29 -2.10
CA THR A 207 -10.37 19.06 -2.15
C THR A 207 -9.62 20.39 -2.19
N THR A 208 -8.61 20.55 -1.35
CA THR A 208 -7.70 21.72 -1.38
C THR A 208 -6.26 21.25 -1.20
N TYR A 209 -5.36 21.76 -2.02
CA TYR A 209 -3.92 21.60 -1.87
C TYR A 209 -3.33 22.94 -1.42
N TRP A 210 -2.62 22.95 -0.30
CA TRP A 210 -1.95 24.12 0.22
C TRP A 210 -0.44 23.93 0.20
N CYS A 211 0.26 24.85 -0.45
CA CYS A 211 1.70 24.88 -0.59
C CYS A 211 2.31 25.95 0.32
N GLN A 212 3.29 25.56 1.14
CA GLN A 212 4.04 26.46 2.02
C GLN A 212 5.54 26.26 1.82
N MET A 213 6.26 27.37 1.59
CA MET A 213 7.72 27.34 1.43
C MET A 213 8.42 27.39 2.78
N PHE A 214 9.48 26.59 2.94
CA PHE A 214 10.34 26.57 4.11
C PHE A 214 11.81 26.57 3.74
N LYS A 215 12.65 27.08 4.64
CA LYS A 215 14.10 26.93 4.57
C LYS A 215 14.56 25.90 5.58
N ILE A 216 15.38 24.96 5.15
CA ILE A 216 15.99 23.97 6.05
C ILE A 216 16.93 24.72 7.01
N PRO A 217 16.73 24.63 8.34
CA PRO A 217 17.50 25.43 9.30
C PRO A 217 18.94 24.94 9.48
N VAL A 218 19.23 23.70 9.11
CA VAL A 218 20.57 23.09 9.19
C VAL A 218 21.34 23.42 7.93
N GLN A 219 22.44 24.18 8.06
CA GLN A 219 23.26 24.64 6.93
C GLN A 219 24.75 24.56 7.29
N HIS A 220 25.60 24.43 6.27
CA HIS A 220 27.07 24.43 6.32
C HIS A 220 27.72 23.15 6.85
N GLU A 221 26.98 22.22 7.45
CA GLU A 221 27.47 20.94 7.92
C GLU A 221 26.49 19.82 7.55
N LYS A 222 27.03 18.70 7.06
CA LYS A 222 26.20 17.55 6.71
C LYS A 222 25.57 16.93 7.96
N HIS A 223 24.26 16.71 7.89
CA HIS A 223 23.47 15.98 8.87
C HIS A 223 22.58 14.97 8.14
N HIS A 224 22.07 13.99 8.87
CA HIS A 224 21.08 13.07 8.35
C HIS A 224 19.77 13.15 9.12
N VAL A 225 18.67 13.38 8.42
CA VAL A 225 17.33 13.12 8.96
C VAL A 225 17.20 11.61 9.12
N THR A 226 16.84 11.19 10.32
CA THR A 226 16.72 9.78 10.70
C THR A 226 15.29 9.34 10.88
N LYS A 227 14.39 10.31 11.16
CA LYS A 227 12.96 10.06 11.35
C LYS A 227 12.15 11.28 10.91
N VAL A 228 10.99 11.03 10.32
CA VAL A 228 9.98 12.08 10.03
C VAL A 228 8.67 11.68 10.70
N GLU A 229 8.06 12.59 11.43
CA GLU A 229 6.80 12.38 12.14
C GLU A 229 5.73 13.36 11.65
N PRO A 230 4.48 12.92 11.42
CA PRO A 230 3.38 13.83 11.14
C PRO A 230 3.02 14.63 12.40
N LEU A 231 2.78 15.91 12.23
CA LEU A 231 2.26 16.81 13.25
C LEU A 231 0.85 17.25 12.84
N ILE A 232 -0.14 16.38 13.05
CA ILE A 232 -1.51 16.69 12.66
C ILE A 232 -2.21 17.43 13.80
N GLN A 233 -2.82 18.57 13.47
CA GLN A 233 -3.60 19.35 14.43
C GLN A 233 -4.74 18.50 14.99
N LYS A 234 -4.88 18.49 16.30
CA LYS A 234 -5.92 17.73 16.97
C LYS A 234 -7.33 18.09 16.44
N GLY A 235 -8.06 17.09 15.98
CA GLY A 235 -9.39 17.23 15.37
C GLY A 235 -9.34 17.34 13.83
N HIS A 236 -8.15 17.41 13.23
CA HIS A 236 -7.95 17.43 11.79
C HIS A 236 -7.41 16.11 11.22
N GLU A 237 -7.45 15.02 12.00
CA GLU A 237 -6.92 13.71 11.64
C GLU A 237 -7.62 13.08 10.41
N ASN A 238 -8.84 13.54 10.08
CA ASN A 238 -9.57 13.14 8.88
C ASN A 238 -9.64 14.25 7.82
N LEU A 239 -9.14 15.45 8.12
CA LEU A 239 -9.08 16.58 7.20
C LEU A 239 -7.78 16.60 6.41
N VAL A 240 -6.64 16.35 7.10
CA VAL A 240 -5.33 16.28 6.47
C VAL A 240 -5.14 14.89 5.88
N HIS A 241 -5.22 14.80 4.54
CA HIS A 241 -5.18 13.52 3.84
C HIS A 241 -3.75 13.06 3.55
N HIS A 242 -2.90 13.94 3.00
CA HIS A 242 -1.47 13.66 2.83
C HIS A 242 -0.64 14.94 2.87
N ILE A 243 0.66 14.76 3.13
CA ILE A 243 1.68 15.80 3.14
C ILE A 243 2.84 15.33 2.27
N LEU A 244 3.18 16.11 1.25
CA LEU A 244 4.36 15.90 0.42
C LEU A 244 5.39 16.99 0.75
N LEU A 245 6.65 16.59 0.77
CA LEU A 245 7.78 17.50 0.91
C LEU A 245 8.60 17.44 -0.37
N TYR A 246 8.70 18.59 -1.03
CA TYR A 246 9.45 18.73 -2.27
C TYR A 246 10.76 19.48 -2.04
N GLN A 247 11.82 19.01 -2.67
CA GLN A 247 13.05 19.76 -2.83
C GLN A 247 12.86 20.85 -3.89
N CYS A 248 13.32 22.06 -3.59
CA CYS A 248 13.30 23.19 -4.52
C CYS A 248 14.66 23.44 -5.16
N SER A 249 14.67 24.20 -6.24
CA SER A 249 15.91 24.68 -6.90
C SER A 249 16.77 25.48 -5.90
N SER A 250 18.09 25.36 -6.05
CA SER A 250 19.08 26.07 -5.22
C SER A 250 19.15 27.58 -5.46
N ASN A 251 18.48 28.09 -6.50
CA ASN A 251 18.54 29.52 -6.87
C ASN A 251 17.53 30.41 -6.14
N LEU A 252 16.78 29.86 -5.18
CA LEU A 252 15.82 30.62 -4.38
C LEU A 252 16.52 31.45 -3.30
N ASN A 253 15.87 32.51 -2.88
CA ASN A 253 16.31 33.38 -1.77
C ASN A 253 15.23 33.50 -0.69
N ASP A 254 15.56 34.13 0.43
CA ASP A 254 14.67 34.19 1.59
C ASP A 254 13.37 34.98 1.37
N SER A 255 13.20 35.68 0.23
CA SER A 255 11.96 36.39 -0.09
C SER A 255 10.76 35.49 -0.36
N VAL A 256 10.99 34.19 -0.59
CA VAL A 256 9.93 33.19 -0.80
C VAL A 256 9.42 32.57 0.50
N LEU A 257 10.08 32.86 1.63
CA LEU A 257 9.73 32.32 2.94
C LEU A 257 8.45 32.97 3.47
N ASP A 258 7.80 32.26 4.37
CA ASP A 258 6.54 32.68 5.02
C ASP A 258 5.38 32.95 4.02
N TYR A 259 5.54 32.50 2.78
CA TYR A 259 4.52 32.59 1.76
C TYR A 259 3.83 31.24 1.56
N GLY A 260 2.54 31.20 1.85
CA GLY A 260 1.68 30.05 1.56
C GLY A 260 0.63 30.41 0.52
N HIS A 261 0.27 29.45 -0.33
CA HIS A 261 -0.71 29.64 -1.38
C HIS A 261 -1.42 28.33 -1.71
N GLU A 262 -2.65 28.41 -2.22
CA GLU A 262 -3.30 27.25 -2.82
C GLU A 262 -2.43 26.75 -3.99
N CYS A 263 -1.99 25.49 -3.93
CA CYS A 263 -1.13 24.90 -4.95
C CYS A 263 -1.86 24.85 -6.30
N TYR A 264 -1.09 24.88 -7.40
CA TYR A 264 -1.60 24.77 -8.77
C TYR A 264 -2.60 25.87 -9.17
N HIS A 265 -2.79 26.87 -8.32
CA HIS A 265 -3.61 28.02 -8.65
C HIS A 265 -2.89 28.92 -9.68
N PRO A 266 -3.58 29.56 -10.65
CA PRO A 266 -2.94 30.42 -11.67
C PRO A 266 -2.09 31.56 -11.11
N ASN A 267 -2.35 31.98 -9.88
CA ASN A 267 -1.59 33.05 -9.20
C ASN A 267 -0.53 32.51 -8.21
N MET A 268 -0.27 31.20 -8.21
CA MET A 268 0.81 30.62 -7.40
C MET A 268 2.17 31.21 -7.85
N PRO A 269 3.06 31.57 -6.91
CA PRO A 269 4.36 32.11 -7.30
C PRO A 269 5.17 31.16 -8.18
N ASP A 270 5.83 31.71 -9.21
CA ASP A 270 6.67 30.90 -10.12
C ASP A 270 7.79 30.16 -9.37
N SER A 271 8.26 30.71 -8.22
CA SER A 271 9.25 30.05 -7.38
C SER A 271 8.79 28.67 -6.86
N PHE A 272 7.49 28.46 -6.66
CA PHE A 272 6.93 27.18 -6.23
C PHE A 272 7.03 26.11 -7.31
N LEU A 273 6.97 26.52 -8.60
CA LEU A 273 7.13 25.63 -9.75
C LEU A 273 8.54 25.06 -9.87
N THR A 274 9.51 25.57 -9.11
CA THR A 274 10.88 25.03 -9.06
C THR A 274 11.03 23.86 -8.09
N CYS A 275 9.96 23.49 -7.37
CA CYS A 275 9.95 22.46 -6.35
C CYS A 275 9.20 21.22 -6.86
N GLU A 276 9.86 20.36 -7.64
CA GLU A 276 9.22 19.21 -8.30
C GLU A 276 9.68 17.84 -7.79
N THR A 277 10.78 17.80 -7.04
CA THR A 277 11.36 16.54 -6.57
C THR A 277 10.80 16.17 -5.21
N VAL A 278 9.99 15.15 -5.13
CA VAL A 278 9.50 14.60 -3.85
C VAL A 278 10.66 13.99 -3.08
N ILE A 279 10.88 14.45 -1.84
CA ILE A 279 11.90 13.91 -0.93
C ILE A 279 11.29 13.17 0.26
N PHE A 280 10.02 13.40 0.53
CA PHE A 280 9.24 12.69 1.54
C PHE A 280 7.74 12.76 1.24
N ALA A 281 7.02 11.71 1.65
CA ALA A 281 5.56 11.64 1.58
C ALA A 281 5.00 11.04 2.87
N TRP A 282 3.88 11.58 3.34
CA TRP A 282 3.07 11.00 4.39
C TRP A 282 1.60 11.02 3.96
N ALA A 283 0.84 10.01 4.34
CA ALA A 283 -0.60 10.01 4.10
C ALA A 283 -1.38 9.49 5.31
N ILE A 284 -2.66 9.78 5.31
CA ILE A 284 -3.61 9.46 6.38
C ILE A 284 -3.52 7.99 6.80
N GLY A 285 -3.56 7.74 8.10
CA GLY A 285 -3.40 6.42 8.68
C GLY A 285 -1.95 6.00 8.91
N GLY A 286 -0.98 6.62 8.20
CA GLY A 286 0.44 6.35 8.35
C GLY A 286 0.99 6.90 9.67
N GLU A 287 1.88 6.13 10.30
CA GLU A 287 2.72 6.59 11.39
C GLU A 287 3.92 7.39 10.83
N GLY A 288 4.79 7.87 11.71
CA GLY A 288 6.08 8.45 11.29
C GLY A 288 6.97 7.42 10.59
N PHE A 289 7.86 7.90 9.73
CA PHE A 289 8.81 7.07 9.00
C PHE A 289 10.20 7.15 9.62
N THR A 290 10.83 6.02 9.91
CA THR A 290 12.20 5.91 10.43
C THR A 290 13.11 5.31 9.37
N TYR A 291 14.17 6.02 9.00
CA TYR A 291 15.18 5.50 8.06
C TYR A 291 15.99 4.37 8.71
N PRO A 292 16.38 3.34 7.93
CA PRO A 292 17.25 2.27 8.43
C PRO A 292 18.55 2.82 9.05
N PRO A 293 19.19 2.14 10.02
CA PRO A 293 20.36 2.67 10.74
C PRO A 293 21.54 3.08 9.85
N HIS A 294 21.67 2.50 8.68
CA HIS A 294 22.75 2.78 7.73
C HIS A 294 22.42 3.85 6.69
N VAL A 295 21.15 4.37 6.67
CA VAL A 295 20.65 5.32 5.67
C VAL A 295 20.08 6.56 6.35
N GLY A 296 20.25 7.75 5.77
CA GLY A 296 19.59 8.97 6.22
C GLY A 296 19.34 9.93 5.07
N LEU A 297 18.30 10.77 5.18
CA LEU A 297 18.08 11.84 4.23
C LEU A 297 19.09 12.96 4.52
N SER A 298 19.99 13.22 3.57
CA SER A 298 21.06 14.21 3.72
C SER A 298 20.50 15.63 3.71
N ILE A 299 20.95 16.44 4.67
CA ILE A 299 20.67 17.87 4.79
C ILE A 299 21.94 18.65 5.18
N GLY A 300 21.99 19.92 4.85
CA GLY A 300 23.00 20.87 5.36
C GLY A 300 24.18 21.12 4.44
N THR A 301 24.35 20.40 3.34
CA THR A 301 25.41 20.69 2.35
C THR A 301 24.87 21.50 1.16
N ALA A 302 25.76 22.02 0.31
CA ALA A 302 25.36 22.71 -0.91
C ALA A 302 24.63 21.82 -1.94
N ALA A 303 24.84 20.48 -1.85
CA ALA A 303 24.16 19.50 -2.70
C ALA A 303 22.81 19.05 -2.14
N ASP A 304 22.46 19.49 -0.94
CA ASP A 304 21.21 19.14 -0.28
C ASP A 304 20.17 20.27 -0.47
N PRO A 305 18.87 19.97 -0.28
CA PRO A 305 17.84 21.00 -0.38
C PRO A 305 18.04 22.11 0.65
N GLN A 306 18.14 23.35 0.16
CA GLN A 306 18.18 24.57 1.00
C GLN A 306 16.75 25.04 1.32
N PHE A 307 15.88 24.93 0.32
CA PHE A 307 14.46 25.25 0.38
C PHE A 307 13.64 24.02 0.07
N VAL A 308 12.54 23.88 0.76
CA VAL A 308 11.56 22.83 0.56
C VAL A 308 10.16 23.41 0.50
N LEU A 309 9.32 22.84 -0.35
CA LEU A 309 7.91 23.14 -0.42
C LEU A 309 7.15 22.02 0.27
N MET A 310 6.37 22.34 1.28
CA MET A 310 5.42 21.41 1.88
C MET A 310 4.06 21.61 1.22
N GLU A 311 3.53 20.57 0.63
CA GLU A 311 2.17 20.49 0.11
C GLU A 311 1.31 19.71 1.09
N VAL A 312 0.21 20.30 1.53
CA VAL A 312 -0.78 19.65 2.37
C VAL A 312 -2.08 19.50 1.59
N HIS A 313 -2.53 18.27 1.43
CA HIS A 313 -3.83 17.94 0.87
C HIS A 313 -4.90 17.87 1.95
N TYR A 314 -5.88 18.74 1.86
CA TYR A 314 -7.08 18.73 2.70
C TYR A 314 -8.24 18.05 1.95
N ASP A 315 -8.83 17.04 2.58
CA ASP A 315 -10.05 16.35 2.12
C ASP A 315 -11.24 16.81 2.99
N ASN A 316 -12.09 17.69 2.44
CA ASN A 316 -13.22 18.30 3.13
C ASN A 316 -14.54 18.00 2.41
N PRO A 317 -14.95 16.73 2.27
CA PRO A 317 -16.15 16.32 1.52
C PRO A 317 -17.45 16.82 2.14
N SER A 318 -17.40 17.28 3.39
CA SER A 318 -18.54 17.86 4.10
C SER A 318 -18.69 19.36 3.88
N TYR A 319 -17.76 19.99 3.13
CA TYR A 319 -17.76 21.44 2.86
C TYR A 319 -17.81 22.27 4.16
N THR A 320 -17.11 21.83 5.20
CA THR A 320 -17.07 22.50 6.50
C THR A 320 -16.35 23.84 6.36
N GLU A 321 -17.01 24.90 6.80
CA GLU A 321 -16.48 26.27 6.78
C GLU A 321 -15.68 26.60 8.05
N GLY A 322 -14.77 27.57 7.95
CA GLY A 322 -14.07 28.17 9.10
C GLY A 322 -12.99 27.28 9.73
N LEU A 323 -12.53 26.27 9.02
CA LEU A 323 -11.44 25.41 9.47
C LEU A 323 -10.10 26.18 9.36
N ILE A 324 -9.29 26.13 10.43
CA ILE A 324 -7.95 26.73 10.48
C ILE A 324 -6.96 25.62 10.84
N ASP A 325 -5.95 25.39 10.00
CA ASP A 325 -5.01 24.30 10.16
C ASP A 325 -3.57 24.77 10.42
N ASN A 326 -2.89 24.03 11.31
CA ASN A 326 -1.49 24.21 11.69
C ASN A 326 -0.69 22.88 11.58
N SER A 327 -1.15 21.95 10.78
CA SER A 327 -0.51 20.64 10.59
C SER A 327 0.79 20.74 9.79
N GLY A 328 1.62 19.70 9.88
CA GLY A 328 2.88 19.62 9.16
C GLY A 328 3.70 18.39 9.52
N LEU A 329 5.02 18.52 9.44
CA LEU A 329 5.99 17.43 9.66
C LEU A 329 7.06 17.86 10.66
N ARG A 330 7.51 16.91 11.50
CA ARG A 330 8.72 17.01 12.32
C ARG A 330 9.83 16.16 11.70
N LEU A 331 10.99 16.77 11.49
CA LEU A 331 12.17 16.09 10.98
C LEU A 331 13.19 15.97 12.13
N ILE A 332 13.47 14.73 12.54
CA ILE A 332 14.44 14.40 13.59
C ILE A 332 15.74 14.04 12.89
N TYR A 333 16.85 14.69 13.28
CA TYR A 333 18.11 14.54 12.59
C TYR A 333 19.30 14.32 13.54
N THR A 334 20.44 13.90 12.99
CA THR A 334 21.66 13.61 13.73
C THR A 334 22.89 14.19 13.02
N PRO A 335 23.90 14.71 13.78
CA PRO A 335 25.20 15.04 13.21
C PRO A 335 26.07 13.79 12.96
N VAL A 336 25.67 12.63 13.51
CA VAL A 336 26.37 11.34 13.24
C VAL A 336 25.98 10.86 11.86
N ILE A 337 26.92 10.98 10.91
CA ILE A 337 26.66 10.66 9.51
C ILE A 337 26.51 9.16 9.33
N ARG A 338 25.40 8.74 8.73
CA ARG A 338 25.12 7.37 8.32
C ARG A 338 25.88 7.02 7.03
N LYS A 339 26.00 5.74 6.75
CA LYS A 339 26.83 5.26 5.63
C LYS A 339 26.34 5.73 4.26
N TYR A 340 25.01 5.86 4.07
CA TYR A 340 24.41 6.18 2.80
C TYR A 340 23.41 7.34 2.89
N ASP A 341 23.39 8.16 1.84
CA ASP A 341 22.35 9.15 1.61
C ASP A 341 21.14 8.49 0.95
N ALA A 342 19.95 8.76 1.48
CA ALA A 342 18.69 8.31 0.90
C ALA A 342 18.32 9.15 -0.32
N GLY A 343 17.68 8.49 -1.30
CA GLY A 343 16.98 9.12 -2.41
C GLY A 343 15.53 8.65 -2.48
N VAL A 344 14.71 9.37 -3.23
CA VAL A 344 13.34 8.98 -3.58
C VAL A 344 13.19 9.00 -5.10
N ILE A 345 12.59 7.96 -5.67
CA ILE A 345 12.17 7.92 -7.07
C ILE A 345 10.65 7.82 -7.11
N GLU A 346 10.00 8.76 -7.79
CA GLU A 346 8.60 8.65 -8.20
C GLU A 346 8.54 7.80 -9.47
N ALA A 347 7.86 6.65 -9.41
CA ALA A 347 7.66 5.74 -10.53
C ALA A 347 6.17 5.51 -10.78
N GLY A 348 5.78 5.32 -12.05
CA GLY A 348 4.40 5.04 -12.39
C GLY A 348 3.92 5.79 -13.63
N LEU A 349 2.64 6.14 -13.65
CA LEU A 349 2.06 6.97 -14.69
C LEU A 349 2.31 8.45 -14.42
N TRP A 350 2.76 9.17 -15.44
CA TRP A 350 2.78 10.63 -15.38
C TRP A 350 1.38 11.17 -15.14
N VAL A 351 1.23 11.98 -14.07
CA VAL A 351 -0.05 12.55 -13.67
C VAL A 351 -0.57 13.50 -14.76
N SER A 352 -1.48 13.03 -15.57
CA SER A 352 -2.04 13.77 -16.69
C SER A 352 -3.39 13.22 -17.12
N LEU A 353 -4.15 14.01 -17.90
CA LEU A 353 -5.43 13.60 -18.48
C LEU A 353 -5.33 12.42 -19.48
N PHE A 354 -4.11 12.01 -19.86
CA PHE A 354 -3.89 10.87 -20.74
C PHE A 354 -3.94 9.52 -20.02
N HIS A 355 -3.91 9.54 -18.70
CA HIS A 355 -4.41 8.46 -17.87
C HIS A 355 -5.93 8.61 -17.81
N ASN A 356 -6.68 7.65 -18.33
CA ASN A 356 -8.13 7.76 -18.39
C ASN A 356 -8.79 6.38 -18.32
N ILE A 357 -9.88 6.29 -17.56
CA ILE A 357 -10.57 5.05 -17.23
C ILE A 357 -12.04 5.17 -17.65
N PRO A 358 -12.57 4.26 -18.49
CA PRO A 358 -13.99 4.25 -18.86
C PRO A 358 -14.92 4.10 -17.67
N PRO A 359 -16.16 4.63 -17.77
CA PRO A 359 -17.17 4.46 -16.72
C PRO A 359 -17.70 3.03 -16.65
N GLY A 360 -18.21 2.62 -15.48
CA GLY A 360 -18.92 1.35 -15.29
C GLY A 360 -18.03 0.10 -15.32
N MET A 361 -16.72 0.25 -15.20
CA MET A 361 -15.78 -0.88 -15.20
C MET A 361 -15.71 -1.48 -13.80
N PRO A 362 -15.96 -2.80 -13.63
CA PRO A 362 -15.72 -3.48 -12.35
C PRO A 362 -14.24 -3.61 -12.06
N GLU A 363 -13.44 -3.72 -13.11
CA GLU A 363 -11.98 -3.77 -13.07
C GLU A 363 -11.42 -3.08 -14.31
N PHE A 364 -10.41 -2.24 -14.11
CA PHE A 364 -9.60 -1.62 -15.14
C PHE A 364 -8.17 -1.52 -14.62
N VAL A 365 -7.22 -1.99 -15.41
CA VAL A 365 -5.79 -1.98 -15.03
C VAL A 365 -5.07 -0.89 -15.80
N SER A 366 -4.25 -0.12 -15.08
CA SER A 366 -3.31 0.84 -15.67
C SER A 366 -1.90 0.50 -15.23
N GLU A 367 -0.94 0.65 -16.14
CA GLU A 367 0.48 0.42 -15.89
C GLU A 367 1.29 1.68 -16.19
N GLY A 368 2.12 2.09 -15.22
CA GLY A 368 3.13 3.12 -15.38
C GLY A 368 4.52 2.51 -15.37
N HIS A 369 5.30 2.77 -16.43
CA HIS A 369 6.57 2.11 -16.69
C HIS A 369 7.75 3.01 -16.33
N CYS A 370 8.63 2.54 -15.47
CA CYS A 370 10.01 2.98 -15.35
C CYS A 370 10.85 2.06 -16.20
N THR A 371 11.20 2.54 -17.39
CA THR A 371 11.77 1.72 -18.45
C THR A 371 13.25 1.42 -18.25
N LEU A 372 13.72 0.35 -18.86
CA LEU A 372 15.13 -0.05 -18.82
C LEU A 372 16.06 1.07 -19.29
N GLU A 373 15.65 1.84 -20.31
CA GLU A 373 16.47 2.91 -20.86
C GLU A 373 16.67 4.04 -19.83
N CYS A 374 15.62 4.35 -19.03
CA CYS A 374 15.73 5.33 -17.95
C CYS A 374 16.69 4.87 -16.85
N LEU A 375 16.55 3.62 -16.41
CA LEU A 375 17.43 3.06 -15.37
C LEU A 375 18.86 2.83 -15.88
N GLU A 376 19.04 2.44 -17.13
CA GLU A 376 20.36 2.27 -17.73
C GLU A 376 21.09 3.62 -17.84
N GLU A 377 20.42 4.68 -18.31
CA GLU A 377 21.03 6.01 -18.41
C GLU A 377 21.30 6.63 -17.02
N ALA A 378 20.38 6.44 -16.07
CA ALA A 378 20.52 7.03 -14.73
C ALA A 378 21.54 6.31 -13.84
N LEU A 379 21.68 5.00 -13.97
CA LEU A 379 22.61 4.17 -13.19
C LEU A 379 23.93 3.95 -13.96
N GLY A 380 23.82 3.55 -15.22
CA GLY A 380 24.91 3.41 -16.17
C GLY A 380 26.23 2.86 -15.64
N ALA A 381 27.33 3.38 -16.18
CA ALA A 381 28.68 2.98 -15.76
C ALA A 381 29.09 3.49 -14.36
N GLU A 382 28.39 4.53 -13.85
CA GLU A 382 28.72 5.10 -12.52
C GLU A 382 28.21 4.25 -11.37
N ARG A 383 27.14 3.48 -11.58
CA ARG A 383 26.49 2.66 -10.57
C ARG A 383 26.17 1.23 -11.07
N PRO A 384 27.17 0.46 -11.51
CA PRO A 384 26.93 -0.89 -12.04
C PRO A 384 26.38 -1.86 -10.98
N ALA A 385 26.58 -1.57 -9.69
CA ALA A 385 25.99 -2.31 -8.57
C ALA A 385 24.54 -1.90 -8.28
N GLY A 386 23.99 -0.91 -9.02
CA GLY A 386 22.63 -0.45 -8.86
C GLY A 386 22.36 0.37 -7.60
N ILE A 387 21.08 0.40 -7.22
CA ILE A 387 20.56 1.03 -6.01
C ILE A 387 19.81 0.00 -5.17
N HIS A 388 19.70 0.24 -3.87
CA HIS A 388 18.99 -0.65 -2.94
C HIS A 388 17.74 0.03 -2.42
N VAL A 389 16.58 -0.53 -2.76
CA VAL A 389 15.27 -0.07 -2.29
C VAL A 389 14.97 -0.71 -0.94
N PHE A 390 14.62 0.09 0.07
CA PHE A 390 14.30 -0.36 1.42
C PHE A 390 12.86 -0.10 1.85
N ALA A 391 12.15 0.82 1.18
CA ALA A 391 10.72 1.07 1.42
C ALA A 391 10.03 1.59 0.15
N VAL A 392 8.72 1.33 0.03
CA VAL A 392 7.87 1.80 -1.07
C VAL A 392 6.57 2.36 -0.51
N LEU A 393 6.12 3.51 -1.00
CA LEU A 393 4.76 4.01 -0.82
C LEU A 393 3.99 3.84 -2.12
N LEU A 394 2.86 3.13 -2.06
CA LEU A 394 1.93 2.94 -3.17
C LEU A 394 0.83 3.99 -3.11
N HIS A 395 0.51 4.63 -4.24
CA HIS A 395 -0.44 5.74 -4.27
C HIS A 395 -1.41 5.68 -5.45
N ALA A 396 -2.69 5.75 -5.14
CA ALA A 396 -3.80 5.98 -6.07
C ALA A 396 -4.91 6.76 -5.36
N HIS A 397 -5.98 7.13 -6.07
CA HIS A 397 -7.12 7.83 -5.51
C HIS A 397 -8.33 6.91 -5.28
N LEU A 398 -9.54 7.50 -5.24
CA LEU A 398 -10.79 6.85 -4.78
C LEU A 398 -11.24 5.64 -5.61
N ALA A 399 -10.89 5.53 -6.89
CA ALA A 399 -11.25 4.36 -7.69
C ALA A 399 -10.26 3.20 -7.53
N GLY A 400 -9.07 3.42 -6.94
CA GLY A 400 -8.06 2.40 -6.68
C GLY A 400 -8.59 1.26 -5.81
N ARG A 401 -8.22 0.01 -6.16
CA ARG A 401 -8.58 -1.21 -5.42
C ARG A 401 -7.38 -2.07 -5.08
N ALA A 402 -6.39 -2.12 -5.98
CA ALA A 402 -5.11 -2.78 -5.74
C ALA A 402 -3.99 -2.03 -6.45
N ILE A 403 -2.79 -2.10 -5.90
CA ILE A 403 -1.57 -1.52 -6.50
C ILE A 403 -0.43 -2.50 -6.28
N ARG A 404 0.37 -2.72 -7.33
CA ARG A 404 1.54 -3.59 -7.30
C ARG A 404 2.74 -2.90 -7.92
N MET A 405 3.89 -3.00 -7.28
CA MET A 405 5.18 -2.57 -7.84
C MET A 405 5.93 -3.81 -8.32
N ARG A 406 5.94 -4.00 -9.64
CA ARG A 406 6.55 -5.15 -10.32
C ARG A 406 7.98 -4.81 -10.73
N HIS A 407 8.87 -5.79 -10.70
CA HIS A 407 10.28 -5.66 -11.04
C HIS A 407 10.69 -6.74 -12.04
N PHE A 408 11.38 -6.33 -13.10
CA PHE A 408 11.82 -7.22 -14.18
C PHE A 408 13.33 -7.08 -14.39
N HIS A 409 13.99 -8.21 -14.46
CA HIS A 409 15.41 -8.31 -14.77
C HIS A 409 15.61 -9.29 -15.93
N ASN A 410 16.13 -8.82 -17.08
CA ASN A 410 16.39 -9.65 -18.26
C ASN A 410 15.17 -10.49 -18.71
N GLY A 411 13.96 -9.91 -18.79
CA GLY A 411 12.72 -10.58 -19.18
C GLY A 411 12.12 -11.51 -18.12
N GLU A 412 12.76 -11.63 -16.95
CA GLU A 412 12.27 -12.42 -15.82
C GLU A 412 11.64 -11.52 -14.75
N GLU A 413 10.37 -11.78 -14.44
CA GLU A 413 9.69 -11.07 -13.38
C GLU A 413 10.18 -11.57 -12.01
N GLN A 414 10.69 -10.64 -11.24
CA GLN A 414 11.15 -10.88 -9.87
C GLN A 414 9.96 -10.87 -8.90
N LYS A 415 10.19 -11.27 -7.65
CA LYS A 415 9.20 -11.05 -6.59
C LYS A 415 8.80 -9.57 -6.56
N LEU A 416 7.51 -9.28 -6.38
CA LEU A 416 6.99 -7.91 -6.24
C LEU A 416 7.84 -7.12 -5.24
N LEU A 417 8.14 -5.86 -5.55
CA LEU A 417 8.80 -4.96 -4.61
C LEU A 417 7.87 -4.61 -3.44
N ALA A 418 6.66 -4.21 -3.79
CA ALA A 418 5.59 -3.94 -2.84
C ALA A 418 4.24 -4.23 -3.52
N TYR A 419 3.22 -4.51 -2.73
CA TYR A 419 1.86 -4.67 -3.24
C TYR A 419 0.82 -4.39 -2.16
N ASP A 420 -0.37 -4.04 -2.62
CA ASP A 420 -1.57 -3.94 -1.80
C ASP A 420 -2.78 -4.34 -2.65
N ASP A 421 -3.24 -5.57 -2.49
CA ASP A 421 -4.38 -6.11 -3.22
C ASP A 421 -5.74 -5.70 -2.62
N GLU A 422 -5.72 -5.01 -1.47
CA GLU A 422 -6.88 -4.47 -0.76
C GLU A 422 -6.70 -2.97 -0.47
N PHE A 423 -6.14 -2.24 -1.45
CA PHE A 423 -5.80 -0.83 -1.31
C PHE A 423 -6.94 0.00 -0.72
N ASP A 424 -6.59 0.86 0.22
CA ASP A 424 -7.51 1.80 0.85
C ASP A 424 -6.99 3.23 0.70
N PHE A 425 -7.74 4.08 0.00
CA PHE A 425 -7.42 5.49 -0.18
C PHE A 425 -7.16 6.23 1.15
N ASN A 426 -7.85 5.84 2.22
CA ASN A 426 -7.71 6.45 3.55
C ASN A 426 -6.61 5.79 4.41
N PHE A 427 -5.78 4.93 3.83
CA PHE A 427 -4.67 4.29 4.52
C PHE A 427 -3.53 4.02 3.55
N GLN A 428 -2.59 4.95 3.50
CA GLN A 428 -1.43 4.89 2.62
C GLN A 428 -0.17 5.13 3.44
N GLU A 429 0.63 4.11 3.66
CA GLU A 429 1.87 4.20 4.42
C GLU A 429 3.04 3.57 3.68
N PHE A 430 4.26 3.95 4.07
CA PHE A 430 5.45 3.29 3.56
C PHE A 430 5.49 1.83 3.98
N GLN A 431 5.63 0.96 2.99
CA GLN A 431 5.87 -0.46 3.17
C GLN A 431 7.38 -0.67 3.28
N TYR A 432 7.86 -1.00 4.47
CA TYR A 432 9.25 -1.43 4.63
C TYR A 432 9.41 -2.80 3.99
N LEU A 433 10.43 -2.94 3.16
CA LEU A 433 10.75 -4.24 2.57
C LEU A 433 11.39 -5.13 3.65
N LYS A 434 10.99 -6.41 3.72
CA LYS A 434 11.61 -7.39 4.63
C LYS A 434 13.09 -7.59 4.30
N GLU A 435 13.40 -7.55 3.01
CA GLU A 435 14.75 -7.61 2.46
C GLU A 435 14.89 -6.49 1.45
N GLU A 436 15.96 -5.72 1.57
CA GLU A 436 16.26 -4.67 0.61
C GLU A 436 16.44 -5.24 -0.80
N ARG A 437 15.91 -4.56 -1.79
CA ARG A 437 15.91 -5.05 -3.18
C ARG A 437 16.82 -4.19 -4.03
N THR A 438 17.72 -4.86 -4.75
CA THR A 438 18.63 -4.18 -5.68
C THR A 438 17.97 -3.98 -7.02
N ILE A 439 18.02 -2.76 -7.53
CA ILE A 439 17.63 -2.39 -8.89
C ILE A 439 18.91 -2.11 -9.66
N LEU A 440 19.10 -2.80 -10.77
CA LEU A 440 20.28 -2.75 -11.61
C LEU A 440 20.05 -1.90 -12.87
N PRO A 441 21.11 -1.40 -13.53
CA PRO A 441 21.00 -0.87 -14.89
C PRO A 441 20.38 -1.92 -15.82
N GLY A 442 19.42 -1.49 -16.66
CA GLY A 442 18.71 -2.40 -17.57
C GLY A 442 17.52 -3.15 -16.98
N ASP A 443 17.18 -2.91 -15.69
CA ASP A 443 15.92 -3.39 -15.12
C ASP A 443 14.72 -2.59 -15.64
N ASN A 444 13.52 -3.17 -15.53
CA ASN A 444 12.26 -2.45 -15.70
C ASN A 444 11.45 -2.53 -14.41
N LEU A 445 10.78 -1.42 -14.08
CA LEU A 445 9.81 -1.39 -12.98
C LEU A 445 8.45 -0.98 -13.53
N ILE A 446 7.39 -1.62 -13.05
CA ILE A 446 6.01 -1.28 -13.43
C ILE A 446 5.20 -1.04 -12.17
N THR A 447 4.59 0.14 -12.09
CA THR A 447 3.51 0.38 -11.13
C THR A 447 2.20 0.00 -11.80
N GLU A 448 1.59 -1.09 -11.36
CA GLU A 448 0.32 -1.63 -11.83
C GLU A 448 -0.78 -1.25 -10.84
N CYS A 449 -1.82 -0.57 -11.33
CA CYS A 449 -2.95 -0.12 -10.51
C CYS A 449 -4.26 -0.69 -11.05
N HIS A 450 -5.06 -1.24 -10.16
CA HIS A 450 -6.40 -1.79 -10.45
C HIS A 450 -7.46 -0.83 -9.93
N TYR A 451 -8.43 -0.51 -10.78
CA TYR A 451 -9.50 0.44 -10.50
C TYR A 451 -10.88 -0.17 -10.65
N SER A 452 -11.84 0.37 -9.92
CA SER A 452 -13.26 0.11 -10.13
C SER A 452 -14.01 1.42 -10.33
N THR A 453 -14.73 1.54 -11.45
CA THR A 453 -15.57 2.71 -11.81
C THR A 453 -17.04 2.35 -11.99
N VAL A 454 -17.52 1.27 -11.32
CA VAL A 454 -18.91 0.78 -11.43
C VAL A 454 -19.96 1.83 -11.03
N ASP A 455 -19.59 2.73 -10.15
CA ASP A 455 -20.39 3.84 -9.63
C ASP A 455 -20.26 5.14 -10.44
N ARG A 456 -19.39 5.16 -11.46
CA ARG A 456 -19.10 6.34 -12.27
C ARG A 456 -19.84 6.30 -13.61
N ILE A 457 -20.36 7.45 -14.01
CA ILE A 457 -21.13 7.60 -15.27
C ILE A 457 -20.38 8.38 -16.36
N ARG A 458 -19.16 8.85 -16.04
CA ARG A 458 -18.27 9.59 -16.95
C ARG A 458 -16.87 9.02 -16.86
N MET A 459 -16.03 9.33 -17.86
CA MET A 459 -14.60 9.02 -17.82
C MET A 459 -13.99 9.51 -16.50
N THR A 460 -13.14 8.69 -15.92
CA THR A 460 -12.25 9.07 -14.83
C THR A 460 -10.92 9.47 -15.42
N TRP A 461 -10.49 10.69 -15.16
CA TRP A 461 -9.26 11.26 -15.70
C TRP A 461 -8.12 11.16 -14.70
N GLY A 462 -6.91 11.04 -15.20
CA GLY A 462 -5.73 11.28 -14.39
C GLY A 462 -5.64 12.76 -13.98
N GLY A 463 -5.16 13.01 -12.77
CA GLY A 463 -5.02 14.36 -12.26
C GLY A 463 -4.97 14.44 -10.73
N LEU A 464 -4.89 15.65 -10.22
CA LEU A 464 -4.61 15.92 -8.82
C LEU A 464 -5.81 15.73 -7.88
N SER A 465 -7.05 15.98 -8.36
CA SER A 465 -8.24 15.83 -7.52
C SER A 465 -8.45 14.37 -7.09
N THR A 466 -8.91 14.14 -5.87
CA THR A 466 -9.25 12.80 -5.34
C THR A 466 -10.28 12.06 -6.19
N ARG A 467 -11.11 12.79 -6.94
CA ARG A 467 -12.05 12.21 -7.92
C ARG A 467 -11.42 11.85 -9.25
N ASN A 468 -10.24 12.40 -9.55
CA ASN A 468 -9.38 11.95 -10.62
C ASN A 468 -8.61 10.71 -10.18
N GLU A 469 -7.64 10.23 -10.95
CA GLU A 469 -6.83 9.10 -10.55
C GLU A 469 -5.32 9.34 -10.71
N MET A 470 -4.56 8.64 -9.90
CA MET A 470 -3.11 8.49 -10.01
C MET A 470 -2.74 7.01 -9.96
N CYS A 471 -1.56 6.68 -10.48
CA CYS A 471 -0.94 5.37 -10.38
C CYS A 471 0.55 5.57 -10.15
N LEU A 472 0.96 5.65 -8.88
CA LEU A 472 2.31 6.02 -8.49
C LEU A 472 2.88 5.09 -7.42
N SER A 473 4.20 4.94 -7.44
CA SER A 473 4.99 4.32 -6.38
C SER A 473 6.16 5.24 -6.05
N TYR A 474 6.38 5.52 -4.78
CA TYR A 474 7.56 6.26 -4.32
C TYR A 474 8.53 5.26 -3.70
N LEU A 475 9.68 5.08 -4.35
CA LEU A 475 10.73 4.16 -3.91
C LEU A 475 11.74 4.92 -3.06
N LEU A 476 11.91 4.53 -1.81
CA LEU A 476 13.00 5.01 -0.95
C LEU A 476 14.18 4.08 -1.10
N TYR A 477 15.33 4.63 -1.45
CA TYR A 477 16.50 3.85 -1.84
C TYR A 477 17.80 4.51 -1.40
N TYR A 478 18.91 3.76 -1.52
CA TYR A 478 20.25 4.25 -1.38
C TYR A 478 21.21 3.50 -2.34
N PRO A 479 22.42 4.03 -2.61
CA PRO A 479 22.84 5.42 -2.39
C PRO A 479 22.07 6.38 -3.30
N ARG A 480 21.88 7.63 -2.85
CA ARG A 480 21.19 8.67 -3.65
C ARG A 480 21.89 8.88 -5.00
N ILE A 481 21.11 8.91 -6.06
CA ILE A 481 21.51 9.21 -7.43
C ILE A 481 20.71 10.41 -7.96
N ASN A 482 21.10 10.90 -9.14
CA ASN A 482 20.41 12.02 -9.79
C ASN A 482 19.23 11.54 -10.65
N LEU A 483 18.35 10.72 -10.07
CA LEU A 483 17.07 10.31 -10.67
C LEU A 483 15.97 10.53 -9.65
N THR A 484 14.97 11.33 -10.01
CA THR A 484 13.86 11.69 -9.13
C THR A 484 12.51 11.19 -9.64
N ARG A 485 12.38 11.09 -10.96
CA ARG A 485 11.17 10.57 -11.60
C ARG A 485 11.52 9.61 -12.72
N CYS A 486 10.86 8.46 -12.70
CA CYS A 486 10.93 7.44 -13.74
C CYS A 486 9.50 6.97 -14.02
N ALA A 487 8.85 7.59 -15.01
CA ALA A 487 7.43 7.41 -15.29
C ALA A 487 7.16 7.30 -16.79
N SER A 488 5.92 7.05 -17.16
CA SER A 488 5.54 6.95 -18.57
C SER A 488 4.15 7.53 -18.85
N ILE A 489 3.89 7.78 -20.14
CA ILE A 489 2.58 8.15 -20.66
C ILE A 489 2.24 7.16 -21.77
N PRO A 490 1.08 6.49 -21.78
CA PRO A 490 0.66 5.62 -22.87
C PRO A 490 0.43 6.44 -24.15
N ASP A 491 0.62 5.82 -25.32
CA ASP A 491 0.48 6.51 -26.63
C ASP A 491 -0.91 7.11 -26.82
N ILE A 492 -0.95 8.41 -27.04
CA ILE A 492 -2.18 9.20 -27.12
C ILE A 492 -2.92 8.95 -28.45
N MET A 493 -2.18 8.77 -29.54
CA MET A 493 -2.80 8.57 -30.86
C MET A 493 -3.47 7.22 -30.94
N GLU A 494 -2.87 6.19 -30.40
CA GLU A 494 -3.47 4.86 -30.35
C GLU A 494 -4.75 4.85 -29.50
N GLN A 495 -4.76 5.55 -28.35
CA GLN A 495 -5.97 5.74 -27.55
C GLN A 495 -7.08 6.43 -28.35
N LEU A 496 -6.75 7.48 -29.12
CA LEU A 496 -7.70 8.19 -29.97
C LEU A 496 -8.16 7.35 -31.16
N GLN A 497 -7.28 6.54 -31.75
CA GLN A 497 -7.63 5.65 -32.86
C GLN A 497 -8.65 4.59 -32.42
N PHE A 498 -8.60 4.11 -31.18
CA PHE A 498 -9.60 3.20 -30.63
C PHE A 498 -11.03 3.75 -30.78
N ILE A 499 -11.24 5.04 -30.52
CA ILE A 499 -12.54 5.69 -30.68
C ILE A 499 -12.83 6.18 -32.11
N GLY A 500 -11.93 5.88 -33.05
CA GLY A 500 -12.05 6.17 -34.48
C GLY A 500 -11.56 7.56 -34.90
N VAL A 501 -10.76 8.24 -34.08
CA VAL A 501 -10.05 9.48 -34.46
C VAL A 501 -8.89 9.13 -35.40
N LYS A 502 -8.71 9.95 -36.48
CA LYS A 502 -7.70 9.72 -37.50
C LYS A 502 -6.59 10.76 -37.50
N GLU A 503 -6.96 12.02 -37.23
CA GLU A 503 -6.01 13.13 -37.28
C GLU A 503 -6.31 14.18 -36.21
N ILE A 504 -5.23 14.80 -35.69
CA ILE A 504 -5.25 15.97 -34.81
C ILE A 504 -4.57 17.17 -35.49
N TYR A 505 -4.80 18.41 -35.04
CA TYR A 505 -4.20 19.61 -35.62
C TYR A 505 -2.72 19.80 -35.23
N ARG A 506 -2.27 19.23 -34.10
CA ARG A 506 -0.85 19.25 -33.68
C ARG A 506 -0.20 17.90 -33.94
N PRO A 507 1.06 17.85 -34.39
CA PRO A 507 1.83 16.61 -34.44
C PRO A 507 1.96 15.98 -33.04
N VAL A 508 1.90 14.65 -32.98
CA VAL A 508 2.02 13.88 -31.72
C VAL A 508 3.32 14.22 -30.98
N ARG A 509 4.43 14.44 -31.74
CA ARG A 509 5.72 14.78 -31.14
C ARG A 509 5.68 16.09 -30.34
N GLN A 510 5.01 17.15 -30.83
CA GLN A 510 4.82 18.41 -30.07
C GLN A 510 3.95 18.21 -28.82
N VAL A 511 3.09 17.21 -28.85
CA VAL A 511 2.29 16.80 -27.71
C VAL A 511 3.17 16.32 -26.57
N TYR A 512 4.08 15.43 -26.83
CA TYR A 512 4.96 14.86 -25.81
C TYR A 512 6.03 15.85 -25.30
N GLU A 513 6.43 16.81 -26.12
CA GLU A 513 7.42 17.84 -25.76
C GLU A 513 6.87 18.90 -24.81
N ASN A 514 5.56 19.19 -24.84
CA ASN A 514 4.93 20.29 -24.11
C ASN A 514 3.75 19.81 -23.23
N VAL A 515 3.96 18.81 -22.40
CA VAL A 515 2.89 18.23 -21.56
C VAL A 515 2.22 19.28 -20.66
N TYR A 516 2.96 20.26 -20.15
CA TYR A 516 2.42 21.36 -19.35
C TYR A 516 1.50 22.29 -20.16
N GLU A 517 1.75 22.48 -21.46
CA GLU A 517 0.83 23.24 -22.32
C GLU A 517 -0.51 22.56 -22.53
N TYR A 518 -0.59 21.23 -22.31
CA TYR A 518 -1.83 20.45 -22.47
C TYR A 518 -2.88 20.75 -21.42
N VAL A 519 -2.47 21.04 -20.20
CA VAL A 519 -3.37 21.48 -19.14
C VAL A 519 -4.03 22.80 -19.52
N THR A 520 -3.33 23.64 -20.28
CA THR A 520 -3.81 24.97 -20.68
C THR A 520 -4.34 25.04 -22.12
N TRP A 521 -3.85 24.20 -23.04
CA TRP A 521 -4.20 24.22 -24.47
C TRP A 521 -4.45 22.81 -25.02
N PRO A 522 -5.65 22.23 -24.84
CA PRO A 522 -5.96 20.90 -25.35
C PRO A 522 -5.79 20.85 -26.87
N PHE A 523 -5.14 19.81 -27.38
CA PHE A 523 -5.10 19.58 -28.82
C PHE A 523 -6.50 19.33 -29.37
N ILE A 524 -6.73 19.75 -30.61
CA ILE A 524 -8.04 19.70 -31.25
C ILE A 524 -8.04 18.62 -32.33
N ILE A 525 -9.08 17.80 -32.34
CA ILE A 525 -9.25 16.74 -33.34
C ILE A 525 -9.63 17.34 -34.68
N LYS A 526 -8.95 16.89 -35.76
CA LYS A 526 -9.15 17.33 -37.14
C LYS A 526 -10.16 16.42 -37.85
N SER A 527 -10.05 15.11 -37.68
CA SER A 527 -10.92 14.12 -38.34
C SER A 527 -11.17 12.89 -37.46
N PRO A 528 -12.30 12.19 -37.57
CA PRO A 528 -13.41 12.37 -38.51
C PRO A 528 -14.37 13.52 -38.11
N LYS A 529 -15.31 13.82 -39.03
CA LYS A 529 -16.28 14.93 -38.86
C LYS A 529 -17.03 14.90 -37.50
N GLN A 530 -17.35 13.71 -36.99
CA GLN A 530 -18.09 13.55 -35.71
C GLN A 530 -17.30 14.05 -34.49
N TYR A 531 -15.96 14.05 -34.54
CA TYR A 531 -15.08 14.52 -33.46
C TYR A 531 -14.33 15.82 -33.82
N LYS A 532 -14.55 16.35 -35.03
CA LYS A 532 -13.85 17.56 -35.48
C LYS A 532 -14.07 18.72 -34.50
N ASN A 533 -12.99 19.42 -34.18
CA ASN A 533 -12.92 20.54 -33.24
C ASN A 533 -13.21 20.17 -31.76
N LEU A 534 -13.29 18.90 -31.42
CA LEU A 534 -13.34 18.46 -30.03
C LEU A 534 -11.92 18.32 -29.45
N SER A 535 -11.81 18.53 -28.15
CA SER A 535 -10.62 18.17 -27.38
C SER A 535 -10.51 16.64 -27.21
N PHE A 536 -9.36 16.16 -26.71
CA PHE A 536 -9.23 14.75 -26.30
C PHE A 536 -10.33 14.33 -25.31
N MET A 537 -10.50 15.10 -24.25
CA MET A 537 -11.49 14.80 -23.21
C MET A 537 -12.92 14.78 -23.77
N ASP A 538 -13.27 15.76 -24.62
CA ASP A 538 -14.61 15.83 -25.21
C ASP A 538 -14.91 14.64 -26.12
N ALA A 539 -13.91 14.20 -26.89
CA ALA A 539 -14.04 13.05 -27.78
C ALA A 539 -14.23 11.74 -27.00
N MET A 540 -13.40 11.51 -25.99
CA MET A 540 -13.49 10.33 -25.13
C MET A 540 -14.81 10.30 -24.35
N ASN A 541 -15.27 11.45 -23.84
CA ASN A 541 -16.59 11.56 -23.17
C ASN A 541 -17.76 11.40 -24.12
N LYS A 542 -17.59 11.73 -25.41
CA LYS A 542 -18.64 11.60 -26.44
C LYS A 542 -18.77 10.16 -26.93
N PHE A 543 -17.71 9.38 -26.86
CA PHE A 543 -17.74 7.96 -27.20
C PHE A 543 -18.71 7.22 -26.27
N LYS A 544 -19.48 6.27 -26.82
CA LYS A 544 -20.42 5.48 -26.03
C LYS A 544 -19.72 4.26 -25.47
N TRP A 545 -19.33 4.37 -24.24
CA TRP A 545 -18.67 3.27 -23.53
C TRP A 545 -19.70 2.21 -23.09
N SER A 546 -19.55 0.99 -23.59
CA SER A 546 -20.13 -0.23 -23.02
C SER A 546 -19.08 -0.97 -22.22
N ARG A 547 -19.47 -1.96 -21.42
CA ARG A 547 -18.54 -2.80 -20.67
C ARG A 547 -17.56 -3.54 -21.59
N SER A 548 -18.04 -4.06 -22.74
CA SER A 548 -17.17 -4.76 -23.71
C SER A 548 -16.16 -3.82 -24.35
N GLU A 549 -16.54 -2.59 -24.68
CA GLU A 549 -15.62 -1.58 -25.23
C GLU A 549 -14.58 -1.16 -24.16
N GLY A 550 -15.00 -1.02 -22.90
CA GLY A 550 -14.07 -0.75 -21.80
C GLY A 550 -13.05 -1.86 -21.61
N VAL A 551 -13.46 -3.15 -21.68
CA VAL A 551 -12.54 -4.30 -21.62
C VAL A 551 -11.56 -4.28 -22.80
N SER A 552 -12.07 -4.11 -24.03
CA SER A 552 -11.19 -4.05 -25.23
C SER A 552 -10.23 -2.85 -25.18
N TYR A 553 -10.67 -1.73 -24.61
CA TYR A 553 -9.82 -0.56 -24.41
C TYR A 553 -8.74 -0.82 -23.37
N ASN A 554 -9.07 -1.51 -22.26
CA ASN A 554 -8.08 -1.91 -21.27
C ASN A 554 -7.01 -2.84 -21.86
N GLU A 555 -7.42 -3.86 -22.61
CA GLU A 555 -6.49 -4.76 -23.32
C GLU A 555 -5.57 -4.03 -24.32
N LEU A 556 -6.08 -2.96 -24.94
CA LEU A 556 -5.29 -2.11 -25.81
C LEU A 556 -4.26 -1.32 -24.98
N VAL A 557 -4.70 -0.57 -23.97
CA VAL A 557 -3.85 0.35 -23.19
C VAL A 557 -2.64 -0.36 -22.57
N LEU A 558 -2.82 -1.59 -22.10
CA LEU A 558 -1.74 -2.42 -21.53
C LEU A 558 -0.67 -2.87 -22.55
N LYS A 559 -0.96 -2.75 -23.84
CA LYS A 559 -0.05 -3.15 -24.92
C LYS A 559 0.51 -1.96 -25.70
N LEU A 560 0.03 -0.74 -25.39
CA LEU A 560 0.48 0.44 -26.10
C LEU A 560 1.95 0.73 -25.84
N PRO A 561 2.64 1.26 -26.86
CA PRO A 561 3.91 1.93 -26.61
C PRO A 561 3.74 3.04 -25.57
N VAL A 562 4.74 3.25 -24.76
CA VAL A 562 4.75 4.30 -23.73
C VAL A 562 5.79 5.35 -24.04
N ASN A 563 5.48 6.60 -23.76
CA ASN A 563 6.40 7.70 -23.84
C ASN A 563 7.13 7.90 -22.52
N VAL A 564 8.45 7.80 -22.54
CA VAL A 564 9.31 7.81 -21.35
C VAL A 564 9.35 9.20 -20.71
N ARG A 565 9.26 9.25 -19.38
CA ARG A 565 9.39 10.42 -18.52
C ARG A 565 10.45 10.16 -17.45
N CYS A 566 11.64 10.73 -17.66
CA CYS A 566 12.82 10.50 -16.84
C CYS A 566 13.41 11.86 -16.44
N SER A 567 13.46 12.19 -15.14
CA SER A 567 13.85 13.52 -14.66
C SER A 567 14.96 13.46 -13.61
N LYS A 568 15.81 14.50 -13.61
CA LYS A 568 16.89 14.71 -12.63
C LYS A 568 16.42 15.57 -11.44
N THR A 569 17.24 15.63 -10.42
CA THR A 569 16.99 16.41 -9.20
C THR A 569 16.83 17.92 -9.46
N ASP A 570 17.43 18.45 -10.51
CA ASP A 570 17.35 19.86 -10.92
C ASP A 570 16.25 20.11 -11.98
N ASN A 571 15.33 19.16 -12.13
CA ASN A 571 14.30 19.11 -13.17
C ASN A 571 14.84 19.08 -14.61
N ALA A 572 16.15 18.92 -14.78
CA ALA A 572 16.69 18.63 -16.09
C ALA A 572 16.21 17.24 -16.55
N GLU A 573 16.07 17.10 -17.84
CA GLU A 573 15.66 15.86 -18.46
C GLU A 573 16.88 15.02 -18.84
N TRP A 574 16.71 13.70 -18.84
CA TRP A 574 17.66 12.78 -19.43
C TRP A 574 17.52 12.77 -20.96
N SER A 575 18.57 12.31 -21.67
CA SER A 575 18.57 12.33 -23.16
C SER A 575 17.45 11.49 -23.77
N ILE A 576 16.96 10.50 -23.04
CA ILE A 576 15.86 9.61 -23.44
C ILE A 576 14.46 10.19 -23.20
N GLN A 577 14.36 11.38 -22.64
CA GLN A 577 13.07 12.02 -22.38
C GLN A 577 12.25 12.14 -23.66
N GLY A 578 11.00 11.67 -23.62
CA GLY A 578 10.10 11.67 -24.78
C GLY A 578 10.34 10.53 -25.77
N MET A 579 11.28 9.63 -25.53
CA MET A 579 11.41 8.41 -26.33
C MET A 579 10.18 7.52 -26.17
N THR A 580 9.90 6.74 -27.20
CA THR A 580 8.86 5.72 -27.18
C THR A 580 9.49 4.38 -26.85
N ALA A 581 9.02 3.73 -25.78
CA ALA A 581 9.41 2.39 -25.37
C ALA A 581 8.22 1.43 -25.51
N LEU A 582 8.50 0.15 -25.69
CA LEU A 582 7.49 -0.91 -25.61
C LEU A 582 7.41 -1.43 -24.17
N PRO A 583 6.23 -1.89 -23.72
CA PRO A 583 6.14 -2.68 -22.50
C PRO A 583 7.15 -3.84 -22.54
N PRO A 584 7.75 -4.21 -21.42
CA PRO A 584 8.73 -5.30 -21.38
C PRO A 584 8.09 -6.62 -21.79
N GLU A 585 8.79 -7.41 -22.60
CA GLU A 585 8.38 -8.78 -22.91
C GLU A 585 8.64 -9.67 -21.69
N ILE A 586 7.57 -10.31 -21.17
CA ILE A 586 7.64 -11.14 -19.97
C ILE A 586 7.86 -12.58 -20.40
N GLU A 587 9.11 -13.02 -20.39
CA GLU A 587 9.45 -14.41 -20.72
C GLU A 587 9.08 -15.37 -19.59
N ARG A 588 9.30 -14.93 -18.35
CA ARG A 588 9.02 -15.71 -17.12
C ARG A 588 8.31 -14.86 -16.08
N PRO A 589 6.96 -15.03 -15.96
CA PRO A 589 6.20 -14.32 -14.94
C PRO A 589 6.53 -14.88 -13.54
N TYR A 590 6.53 -14.03 -12.53
CA TYR A 590 6.66 -14.44 -11.15
C TYR A 590 5.45 -15.29 -10.74
N LYS A 591 5.73 -16.45 -10.16
CA LYS A 591 4.69 -17.34 -9.62
C LYS A 591 4.74 -17.30 -8.10
N THR A 592 3.66 -16.84 -7.50
CA THR A 592 3.47 -17.01 -6.05
C THR A 592 3.34 -18.50 -5.73
N GLU A 593 4.01 -18.95 -4.68
CA GLU A 593 3.79 -20.32 -4.20
C GLU A 593 2.33 -20.47 -3.76
N PRO A 594 1.61 -21.49 -4.27
CA PRO A 594 0.23 -21.71 -3.86
C PRO A 594 0.19 -22.06 -2.37
N VAL A 595 -0.74 -21.46 -1.65
CA VAL A 595 -1.03 -21.87 -0.26
C VAL A 595 -1.54 -23.31 -0.30
N ILE A 596 -0.73 -24.22 0.21
CA ILE A 596 -1.12 -25.64 0.29
C ILE A 596 -2.00 -25.82 1.51
N CYS A 597 -3.31 -25.87 1.31
CA CYS A 597 -4.25 -26.25 2.33
C CYS A 597 -4.14 -27.75 2.60
N SER A 598 -3.51 -28.13 3.72
CA SER A 598 -3.33 -29.52 4.12
C SER A 598 -4.60 -30.22 4.66
N SER A 599 -5.77 -29.64 4.46
CA SER A 599 -7.06 -30.18 4.92
C SER A 599 -7.59 -31.33 4.05
N CYS A 600 -6.72 -32.24 3.60
CA CYS A 600 -7.17 -33.54 3.09
C CYS A 600 -6.81 -34.66 4.08
N SER A 601 -7.45 -34.67 5.24
CA SER A 601 -7.55 -35.88 6.08
C SER A 601 -8.51 -36.94 5.45
N CYS A 602 -8.58 -37.00 4.13
CA CYS A 602 -9.26 -38.04 3.42
C CYS A 602 -8.28 -39.16 3.14
N LEU A 603 -8.48 -40.33 3.77
CA LEU A 603 -7.78 -41.60 3.49
C LEU A 603 -7.69 -41.93 1.99
N HIS A 604 -8.38 -41.22 1.11
CA HIS A 604 -8.36 -41.40 -0.33
C HIS A 604 -7.21 -40.68 -1.06
N CYS A 605 -6.62 -39.61 -0.52
CA CYS A 605 -5.48 -38.96 -1.17
C CYS A 605 -4.16 -39.73 -1.00
N SER A 606 -3.99 -40.48 0.09
CA SER A 606 -2.83 -41.37 0.29
C SER A 606 -2.80 -42.50 -0.73
N LEU A 607 -3.96 -42.96 -1.22
CA LEU A 607 -4.05 -43.99 -2.25
C LEU A 607 -3.75 -43.45 -3.67
N PHE A 608 -4.01 -42.16 -3.94
CA PHE A 608 -3.70 -41.60 -5.26
C PHE A 608 -2.21 -41.29 -5.40
N LEU A 609 -1.54 -40.81 -4.33
CA LEU A 609 -0.08 -40.60 -4.33
C LEU A 609 0.70 -41.91 -4.38
N THR A 610 0.25 -42.97 -3.72
CA THR A 610 0.86 -44.29 -3.81
C THR A 610 0.60 -44.95 -5.17
N LEU A 611 -0.55 -44.74 -5.81
CA LEU A 611 -0.81 -45.23 -7.18
C LEU A 611 0.03 -44.48 -8.24
N LEU A 612 0.29 -43.20 -8.10
CA LEU A 612 1.19 -42.44 -8.99
C LEU A 612 2.65 -42.87 -8.84
N PHE A 613 3.12 -43.21 -7.63
CA PHE A 613 4.45 -43.77 -7.42
C PHE A 613 4.60 -45.19 -7.96
N VAL A 614 3.56 -46.05 -7.84
CA VAL A 614 3.59 -47.41 -8.36
C VAL A 614 3.53 -47.40 -9.89
N VAL A 615 2.77 -46.51 -10.51
CA VAL A 615 2.73 -46.36 -11.99
C VAL A 615 4.05 -45.80 -12.54
N HIS A 616 4.76 -44.95 -11.81
CA HIS A 616 6.06 -44.46 -12.28
C HIS A 616 7.19 -45.49 -12.13
N VAL A 617 7.14 -46.36 -11.13
CA VAL A 617 8.13 -47.43 -10.95
C VAL A 617 7.91 -48.59 -11.90
N THR A 618 6.67 -48.90 -12.30
CA THR A 618 6.38 -49.95 -13.28
C THR A 618 6.63 -49.52 -14.73
N ALA A 619 6.59 -48.23 -15.04
CA ALA A 619 6.92 -47.72 -16.38
C ALA A 619 8.44 -47.68 -16.66
N SER A 620 9.28 -47.69 -15.61
CA SER A 620 10.74 -47.65 -15.75
C SER A 620 11.39 -49.04 -15.88
N THR A 621 10.64 -50.11 -15.75
CA THR A 621 11.18 -51.50 -15.81
C THR A 621 10.81 -52.30 -17.09
N ILE A 622 10.11 -51.69 -18.06
CA ILE A 622 9.73 -52.36 -19.33
C ILE A 622 10.46 -51.76 -20.55
N GLY A 623 11.58 -51.16 -20.38
CA GLY A 623 12.34 -50.53 -21.46
C GLY A 623 13.76 -51.03 -21.64
N SER A 624 13.98 -52.35 -21.83
CA SER A 624 15.21 -52.86 -22.47
C SER A 624 15.14 -54.35 -22.79
N ILE A 625 14.49 -54.72 -23.88
CA ILE A 625 14.81 -55.93 -24.62
C ILE A 625 14.85 -55.49 -26.10
N GLY A 626 16.05 -55.30 -26.62
CA GLY A 626 16.32 -55.08 -28.03
C GLY A 626 16.31 -56.44 -28.77
N PRO A 627 15.94 -56.49 -30.07
CA PRO A 627 15.97 -57.71 -30.83
C PRO A 627 17.37 -58.03 -31.35
N PHE A 628 17.83 -59.25 -31.08
CA PHE A 628 18.84 -59.93 -31.89
C PHE A 628 18.11 -60.57 -33.12
N VAL A 629 18.54 -60.24 -34.29
CA VAL A 629 18.92 -60.88 -35.56
C VAL A 629 18.83 -59.87 -36.67
#